data_bcc7e766a6eaae348edfbf529cd0471d
#
_entry.id   bcc7e766a6eaae348edfbf529cd0471d
#
_cell.length_a   1.000
_cell.length_b   1.000
_cell.length_c   1.000
_cell.angle_alpha   90.00
_cell.angle_beta   90.00
_cell.angle_gamma   90.00
#
_symmetry.space_group_name_H-M   'P 1'
#
loop_
_entity.id
_entity.type
_entity.pdbx_description
1 polymer ?
#
loop_
_entity_poly.entity_id
_entity_poly.type
_entity_poly.pdbx_seq_one_letter_code
_entity_poly.pdbx_strand_id
1 'polypeptide(L)'
;MLMQTVKNLLLEQNLDGLKALLREAKVEAVAQCLRELSPREQALLFRLLDKERALQVFESLARSEQSDLVRAMDDPDLIRLVESMEPDERVALFEELPAKVAKRVLLEVNPEVRQSMSLLLGYPEGSAGRVMNPNYLALSADTPAHEALQRLRESPLDPEHLEMVLVLGEGRQYLGYVTATQLLKAPPGAPLRMLVSDAPAAVSAYDNQDKVAEMFLRRQYPLIAVVDMEGRLVGAIDAERGLELVEESEAQRLTVFGGTVAVGGPDVDIVQSPLVRVFKARIFWLIVLTFFGVVTSTFVAEQEELLSRAIVLAAFIAPIIDMGGNTGSQSATLVIRAMALGQVRLRLRDFLFILKRDVPVALAMGIAISVLEVVLAYFSKGIGSDVLLVVGLAMLTVTIVGSLIGVGLPFAARRLGFDPATLSGPVITSVMDLAGVMIYFGYAYWFLSDLIKQ
;
A
#
# COMPACT_ATOMS: atom_id res chain seq x y z
N MET A 1 32.80 -8.15 -10.20
CA MET A 1 34.22 -7.96 -9.82
C MET A 1 34.33 -7.89 -8.29
N LEU A 2 33.61 -7.00 -7.58
CA LEU A 2 33.69 -6.89 -6.11
C LEU A 2 33.40 -8.23 -5.39
N MET A 3 32.31 -8.91 -5.75
CA MET A 3 31.89 -10.18 -5.16
C MET A 3 32.98 -11.28 -5.25
N GLN A 4 33.69 -11.38 -6.39
CA GLN A 4 34.76 -12.36 -6.55
C GLN A 4 35.92 -12.05 -5.63
N THR A 5 36.28 -10.77 -5.49
CA THR A 5 37.32 -10.31 -4.58
C THR A 5 36.95 -10.56 -3.12
N VAL A 6 35.69 -10.28 -2.75
CA VAL A 6 35.14 -10.56 -1.41
C VAL A 6 35.24 -12.05 -1.09
N LYS A 7 34.80 -12.95 -2.01
CA LYS A 7 34.89 -14.40 -1.81
C LYS A 7 36.33 -14.88 -1.66
N ASN A 8 37.24 -14.36 -2.46
CA ASN A 8 38.66 -14.73 -2.35
C ASN A 8 39.27 -14.31 -1.00
N LEU A 9 39.02 -13.07 -0.57
CA LEU A 9 39.47 -12.57 0.73
C LEU A 9 38.89 -13.32 1.92
N LEU A 10 37.62 -13.76 1.81
CA LEU A 10 36.97 -14.61 2.81
C LEU A 10 37.64 -16.00 2.87
N LEU A 11 37.94 -16.61 1.73
CA LEU A 11 38.62 -17.90 1.67
C LEU A 11 40.04 -17.82 2.22
N GLU A 12 40.76 -16.72 1.96
CA GLU A 12 42.10 -16.45 2.47
C GLU A 12 42.09 -15.98 3.94
N GLN A 13 40.93 -15.80 4.55
CA GLN A 13 40.77 -15.23 5.91
C GLN A 13 41.46 -13.86 6.09
N ASN A 14 41.58 -13.10 5.02
CA ASN A 14 42.22 -11.78 5.02
C ASN A 14 41.21 -10.69 5.41
N LEU A 15 40.97 -10.57 6.71
CA LEU A 15 39.98 -9.62 7.24
C LEU A 15 40.41 -8.15 7.06
N ASP A 16 41.71 -7.85 7.13
CA ASP A 16 42.21 -6.48 6.91
C ASP A 16 42.01 -6.03 5.46
N GLY A 17 42.32 -6.90 4.51
CA GLY A 17 42.08 -6.66 3.10
C GLY A 17 40.61 -6.50 2.78
N LEU A 18 39.75 -7.30 3.41
CA LEU A 18 38.29 -7.21 3.28
C LEU A 18 37.78 -5.89 3.83
N LYS A 19 38.24 -5.47 5.02
CA LYS A 19 37.86 -4.19 5.63
C LYS A 19 38.27 -2.99 4.78
N ALA A 20 39.48 -3.01 4.21
CA ALA A 20 39.95 -1.96 3.30
C ALA A 20 39.06 -1.89 2.03
N LEU A 21 38.76 -3.05 1.43
CA LEU A 21 37.90 -3.15 0.25
C LEU A 21 36.50 -2.59 0.52
N LEU A 22 35.89 -2.94 1.65
CA LEU A 22 34.55 -2.51 2.05
C LEU A 22 34.47 -1.01 2.31
N ARG A 23 35.57 -0.37 2.76
CA ARG A 23 35.64 1.08 2.93
C ARG A 23 35.56 1.88 1.63
N GLU A 24 36.09 1.33 0.55
CA GLU A 24 36.15 2.01 -0.75
C GLU A 24 34.99 1.65 -1.67
N ALA A 25 34.33 0.50 -1.42
CA ALA A 25 33.22 0.03 -2.25
C ALA A 25 31.97 0.90 -2.08
N LYS A 26 31.13 1.05 -3.11
CA LYS A 26 29.82 1.70 -3.01
C LYS A 26 28.87 0.91 -2.12
N VAL A 27 27.97 1.60 -1.42
CA VAL A 27 26.97 1.00 -0.51
C VAL A 27 26.15 -0.07 -1.23
N GLU A 28 25.62 0.25 -2.41
CA GLU A 28 24.79 -0.66 -3.19
C GLU A 28 25.54 -1.91 -3.64
N ALA A 29 26.84 -1.77 -3.90
CA ALA A 29 27.68 -2.91 -4.28
C ALA A 29 27.99 -3.83 -3.08
N VAL A 30 28.10 -3.27 -1.88
CA VAL A 30 28.25 -4.04 -0.63
C VAL A 30 26.93 -4.77 -0.31
N ALA A 31 25.79 -4.09 -0.42
CA ALA A 31 24.48 -4.68 -0.26
C ALA A 31 24.25 -5.84 -1.23
N GLN A 32 24.64 -5.67 -2.50
CA GLN A 32 24.59 -6.76 -3.48
C GLN A 32 25.46 -7.94 -3.11
N CYS A 33 26.65 -7.70 -2.55
CA CYS A 33 27.49 -8.80 -2.06
C CYS A 33 26.86 -9.57 -0.89
N LEU A 34 26.18 -8.87 0.02
CA LEU A 34 25.47 -9.50 1.13
C LEU A 34 24.40 -10.47 0.63
N ARG A 35 23.66 -10.13 -0.40
CA ARG A 35 22.60 -10.99 -1.01
C ARG A 35 23.10 -12.35 -1.49
N GLU A 36 24.37 -12.43 -1.90
CA GLU A 36 24.96 -13.64 -2.48
C GLU A 36 25.78 -14.47 -1.48
N LEU A 37 25.92 -14.03 -0.24
CA LEU A 37 26.68 -14.68 0.81
C LEU A 37 25.80 -15.55 1.72
N SER A 38 26.43 -16.55 2.36
CA SER A 38 25.76 -17.32 3.39
C SER A 38 25.50 -16.47 4.65
N PRO A 39 24.51 -16.81 5.50
CA PRO A 39 24.18 -16.01 6.69
C PRO A 39 25.38 -15.74 7.62
N ARG A 40 26.30 -16.69 7.75
CA ARG A 40 27.53 -16.51 8.55
C ARG A 40 28.51 -15.53 7.92
N GLU A 41 28.66 -15.59 6.61
CA GLU A 41 29.52 -14.67 5.86
C GLU A 41 28.91 -13.26 5.84
N GLN A 42 27.59 -13.15 5.74
CA GLN A 42 26.86 -11.88 5.86
C GLN A 42 27.15 -11.20 7.20
N ALA A 43 26.98 -11.90 8.30
CA ALA A 43 27.25 -11.38 9.64
C ALA A 43 28.72 -10.98 9.81
N LEU A 44 29.67 -11.79 9.29
CA LEU A 44 31.08 -11.48 9.33
C LEU A 44 31.42 -10.22 8.52
N LEU A 45 30.90 -10.12 7.29
CA LEU A 45 31.13 -8.98 6.42
C LEU A 45 30.55 -7.71 7.03
N PHE A 46 29.34 -7.79 7.57
CA PHE A 46 28.66 -6.67 8.20
C PHE A 46 29.41 -6.16 9.45
N ARG A 47 29.95 -7.04 10.27
CA ARG A 47 30.79 -6.71 11.44
C ARG A 47 32.07 -5.93 11.09
N LEU A 48 32.59 -6.09 9.87
CA LEU A 48 33.80 -5.39 9.41
C LEU A 48 33.53 -3.96 8.93
N LEU A 49 32.25 -3.59 8.73
CA LEU A 49 31.84 -2.23 8.40
C LEU A 49 31.98 -1.32 9.63
N ASP A 50 32.34 -0.06 9.40
CA ASP A 50 32.21 0.96 10.44
C ASP A 50 30.71 1.31 10.65
N LYS A 51 30.41 2.01 11.77
CA LYS A 51 29.05 2.23 12.24
C LYS A 51 28.14 2.92 11.19
N GLU A 52 28.61 4.04 10.62
CA GLU A 52 27.83 4.81 9.64
C GLU A 52 27.58 3.99 8.36
N ARG A 53 28.62 3.30 7.91
CA ARG A 53 28.54 2.49 6.69
C ARG A 53 27.70 1.23 6.88
N ALA A 54 27.74 0.64 8.07
CA ALA A 54 26.87 -0.48 8.42
C ALA A 54 25.40 -0.07 8.36
N LEU A 55 25.05 1.11 8.87
CA LEU A 55 23.71 1.65 8.80
C LEU A 55 23.27 1.87 7.34
N GLN A 56 24.05 2.62 6.54
CA GLN A 56 23.74 2.86 5.14
C GLN A 56 23.55 1.59 4.31
N VAL A 57 24.39 0.57 4.54
CA VAL A 57 24.25 -0.73 3.88
C VAL A 57 22.99 -1.44 4.34
N PHE A 58 22.67 -1.39 5.63
CA PHE A 58 21.47 -2.00 6.19
C PHE A 58 20.19 -1.37 5.61
N GLU A 59 20.10 -0.05 5.56
CA GLU A 59 18.98 0.70 4.98
C GLU A 59 18.80 0.44 3.49
N SER A 60 19.88 0.17 2.75
CA SER A 60 19.83 -0.18 1.33
C SER A 60 19.37 -1.62 1.04
N LEU A 61 19.17 -2.45 2.06
CA LEU A 61 18.65 -3.81 1.96
C LEU A 61 17.13 -3.81 1.99
N ALA A 62 16.51 -4.73 1.24
CA ALA A 62 15.07 -4.97 1.38
C ALA A 62 14.75 -5.50 2.80
N ARG A 63 13.55 -5.24 3.32
CA ARG A 63 13.13 -5.66 4.69
C ARG A 63 13.35 -7.15 4.97
N SER A 64 13.10 -8.02 3.98
CA SER A 64 13.40 -9.45 4.10
C SER A 64 14.88 -9.73 4.33
N GLU A 65 15.75 -9.02 3.62
CA GLU A 65 17.20 -9.15 3.70
C GLU A 65 17.72 -8.60 5.04
N GLN A 66 17.13 -7.51 5.52
CA GLN A 66 17.38 -6.95 6.86
C GLN A 66 17.06 -7.98 7.95
N SER A 67 15.89 -8.59 7.89
CA SER A 67 15.46 -9.63 8.84
C SER A 67 16.37 -10.86 8.84
N ASP A 68 16.82 -11.31 7.66
CA ASP A 68 17.75 -12.45 7.54
C ASP A 68 19.13 -12.11 8.09
N LEU A 69 19.62 -10.92 7.81
CA LEU A 69 20.90 -10.43 8.35
C LEU A 69 20.86 -10.34 9.88
N VAL A 70 19.79 -9.76 10.44
CA VAL A 70 19.60 -9.65 11.90
C VAL A 70 19.54 -11.02 12.58
N ARG A 71 18.92 -12.02 11.95
CA ARG A 71 18.91 -13.40 12.48
C ARG A 71 20.30 -14.05 12.48
N ALA A 72 21.17 -13.61 11.58
CA ALA A 72 22.53 -14.11 11.47
C ALA A 72 23.53 -13.38 12.39
N MET A 73 23.17 -12.19 12.89
CA MET A 73 24.02 -11.35 13.74
C MET A 73 24.09 -11.84 15.19
N ASP A 74 25.21 -11.56 15.84
CA ASP A 74 25.35 -11.71 17.30
C ASP A 74 24.69 -10.51 18.00
N ASP A 75 24.24 -10.71 19.25
CA ASP A 75 23.53 -9.70 20.05
C ASP A 75 24.26 -8.34 20.13
N PRO A 76 25.58 -8.27 20.39
CA PRO A 76 26.28 -6.99 20.48
C PRO A 76 26.27 -6.18 19.16
N ASP A 77 26.28 -6.87 18.01
CA ASP A 77 26.27 -6.21 16.71
C ASP A 77 24.87 -5.68 16.40
N LEU A 78 23.84 -6.45 16.72
CA LEU A 78 22.44 -6.05 16.61
C LEU A 78 22.11 -4.83 17.50
N ILE A 79 22.57 -4.83 18.76
CA ILE A 79 22.36 -3.70 19.67
C ILE A 79 23.01 -2.44 19.12
N ARG A 80 24.26 -2.53 18.63
CA ARG A 80 24.95 -1.38 18.03
C ARG A 80 24.23 -0.84 16.80
N LEU A 81 23.69 -1.72 15.96
CA LEU A 81 22.89 -1.33 14.81
C LEU A 81 21.61 -0.57 15.25
N VAL A 82 20.83 -1.17 16.13
CA VAL A 82 19.59 -0.57 16.65
C VAL A 82 19.85 0.79 17.32
N GLU A 83 20.95 0.95 18.05
CA GLU A 83 21.35 2.22 18.65
C GLU A 83 21.77 3.30 17.63
N SER A 84 22.12 2.90 16.41
CA SER A 84 22.49 3.84 15.34
C SER A 84 21.33 4.27 14.43
N MET A 85 20.23 3.54 14.45
CA MET A 85 19.07 3.80 13.61
C MET A 85 18.22 4.98 14.12
N GLU A 86 17.43 5.57 13.24
CA GLU A 86 16.41 6.55 13.61
C GLU A 86 15.28 5.89 14.45
N PRO A 87 14.55 6.66 15.28
CA PRO A 87 13.56 6.10 16.19
C PRO A 87 12.43 5.31 15.54
N ASP A 88 11.90 5.76 14.42
CA ASP A 88 10.84 5.12 13.66
C ASP A 88 11.32 3.87 12.93
N GLU A 89 12.53 3.89 12.36
CA GLU A 89 13.17 2.70 11.77
C GLU A 89 13.44 1.61 12.80
N ARG A 90 13.89 2.01 14.01
CA ARG A 90 14.05 1.05 15.13
C ARG A 90 12.76 0.33 15.44
N VAL A 91 11.63 1.06 15.44
CA VAL A 91 10.33 0.49 15.73
C VAL A 91 9.91 -0.45 14.60
N ALA A 92 10.09 -0.05 13.35
CA ALA A 92 9.80 -0.89 12.19
C ALA A 92 10.59 -2.20 12.24
N LEU A 93 11.93 -2.13 12.47
CA LEU A 93 12.76 -3.33 12.65
C LEU A 93 12.29 -4.18 13.83
N PHE A 94 11.97 -3.54 14.97
CA PHE A 94 11.56 -4.23 16.18
C PHE A 94 10.27 -5.05 16.01
N GLU A 95 9.34 -4.58 15.20
CA GLU A 95 8.07 -5.27 14.87
C GLU A 95 8.30 -6.54 14.05
N GLU A 96 9.35 -6.57 13.24
CA GLU A 96 9.72 -7.73 12.42
C GLU A 96 10.50 -8.79 13.19
N LEU A 97 11.10 -8.42 14.35
CA LEU A 97 11.91 -9.35 15.14
C LEU A 97 11.07 -10.42 15.82
N PRO A 98 11.59 -11.67 15.93
CA PRO A 98 10.98 -12.67 16.81
C PRO A 98 10.88 -12.15 18.24
N ALA A 99 9.74 -12.38 18.92
CA ALA A 99 9.43 -11.83 20.24
C ALA A 99 10.55 -12.03 21.29
N LYS A 100 11.31 -13.15 21.22
CA LYS A 100 12.44 -13.40 22.13
C LYS A 100 13.62 -12.45 21.85
N VAL A 101 13.90 -12.17 20.57
CA VAL A 101 14.97 -11.26 20.15
C VAL A 101 14.58 -9.83 20.50
N ALA A 102 13.38 -9.42 20.12
CA ALA A 102 12.82 -8.11 20.43
C ALA A 102 12.90 -7.78 21.91
N LYS A 103 12.44 -8.69 22.78
CA LYS A 103 12.53 -8.52 24.24
C LYS A 103 13.97 -8.35 24.73
N ARG A 104 14.91 -9.09 24.18
CA ARG A 104 16.33 -9.01 24.55
C ARG A 104 16.94 -7.67 24.11
N VAL A 105 16.76 -7.29 22.86
CA VAL A 105 17.20 -6.00 22.33
C VAL A 105 16.68 -4.85 23.20
N LEU A 106 15.39 -4.83 23.51
CA LEU A 106 14.79 -3.79 24.36
C LEU A 106 15.42 -3.71 25.76
N LEU A 107 15.88 -4.82 26.32
CA LEU A 107 16.53 -4.84 27.64
C LEU A 107 17.99 -4.38 27.60
N GLU A 108 18.68 -4.56 26.50
CA GLU A 108 20.13 -4.36 26.36
C GLU A 108 20.51 -3.02 25.73
N VAL A 109 19.62 -2.40 24.92
CA VAL A 109 19.85 -1.04 24.37
C VAL A 109 19.93 0.00 25.50
N ASN A 110 20.63 1.10 25.23
CA ASN A 110 20.80 2.21 26.18
C ASN A 110 19.44 2.80 26.63
N PRO A 111 19.39 3.44 27.83
CA PRO A 111 18.13 3.94 28.39
C PRO A 111 17.39 4.98 27.52
N GLU A 112 18.11 5.82 26.78
CA GLU A 112 17.52 6.86 25.91
C GLU A 112 16.81 6.22 24.72
N VAL A 113 17.47 5.29 24.03
CA VAL A 113 16.89 4.51 22.93
C VAL A 113 15.68 3.71 23.42
N ARG A 114 15.78 3.06 24.59
CA ARG A 114 14.67 2.32 25.18
C ARG A 114 13.46 3.21 25.46
N GLN A 115 13.68 4.43 25.97
CA GLN A 115 12.61 5.36 26.24
C GLN A 115 11.92 5.83 24.95
N SER A 116 12.70 6.17 23.92
CA SER A 116 12.21 6.54 22.60
C SER A 116 11.37 5.42 21.97
N MET A 117 11.89 4.19 21.95
CA MET A 117 11.16 3.02 21.45
C MET A 117 9.87 2.77 22.24
N SER A 118 9.91 2.87 23.57
CA SER A 118 8.73 2.66 24.42
C SER A 118 7.65 3.71 24.18
N LEU A 119 8.05 4.95 23.89
CA LEU A 119 7.14 6.03 23.53
C LEU A 119 6.38 5.69 22.23
N LEU A 120 7.09 5.35 21.18
CA LEU A 120 6.51 5.02 19.87
C LEU A 120 5.68 3.74 19.93
N LEU A 121 6.19 2.69 20.61
CA LEU A 121 5.47 1.43 20.83
C LEU A 121 4.18 1.59 21.67
N GLY A 122 4.01 2.71 22.36
CA GLY A 122 2.78 3.05 23.08
C GLY A 122 1.63 3.48 22.19
N TYR A 123 1.89 3.90 20.95
CA TYR A 123 0.86 4.23 19.98
C TYR A 123 0.34 2.98 19.26
N PRO A 124 -0.91 3.00 18.76
CA PRO A 124 -1.46 1.88 17.98
C PRO A 124 -0.63 1.58 16.73
N GLU A 125 -0.52 0.31 16.36
CA GLU A 125 0.10 -0.11 15.11
C GLU A 125 -0.60 0.54 13.92
N GLY A 126 0.17 1.02 12.92
CA GLY A 126 -0.35 1.74 11.75
C GLY A 126 -0.85 3.16 12.04
N SER A 127 -0.56 3.74 13.21
CA SER A 127 -0.89 5.14 13.52
C SER A 127 0.27 6.08 13.21
N ALA A 128 -0.03 7.36 12.96
CA ALA A 128 0.97 8.41 12.73
C ALA A 128 1.97 8.53 13.89
N GLY A 129 1.52 8.35 15.14
CA GLY A 129 2.39 8.33 16.31
C GLY A 129 3.36 7.16 16.37
N ARG A 130 3.04 6.05 15.66
CA ARG A 130 3.90 4.87 15.59
C ARG A 130 5.06 5.07 14.61
N VAL A 131 4.84 5.82 13.54
CA VAL A 131 5.77 6.03 12.42
C VAL A 131 6.43 7.41 12.43
N MET A 132 6.18 8.22 13.46
CA MET A 132 6.79 9.55 13.59
C MET A 132 8.21 9.46 14.13
N ASN A 133 9.04 10.45 13.76
CA ASN A 133 10.30 10.73 14.44
C ASN A 133 10.03 11.71 15.59
N PRO A 134 10.34 11.38 16.85
CA PRO A 134 10.22 12.28 17.98
C PRO A 134 11.39 13.29 18.09
N ASN A 135 12.46 13.09 17.30
CA ASN A 135 13.64 13.95 17.27
C ASN A 135 13.42 15.08 16.26
N TYR A 136 13.15 16.29 16.74
CA TYR A 136 12.91 17.47 15.92
C TYR A 136 13.37 18.73 16.64
N LEU A 137 13.77 19.75 15.88
CA LEU A 137 14.06 21.05 16.42
C LEU A 137 12.77 21.89 16.50
N ALA A 138 12.33 22.17 17.72
CA ALA A 138 11.16 23.00 17.97
C ALA A 138 11.48 24.18 18.88
N LEU A 139 11.02 25.35 18.48
CA LEU A 139 11.30 26.61 19.19
C LEU A 139 10.00 27.40 19.44
N SER A 140 10.02 28.29 20.45
CA SER A 140 8.90 29.17 20.74
C SER A 140 8.64 30.13 19.58
N ALA A 141 7.39 30.47 19.34
CA ALA A 141 6.97 31.47 18.35
C ALA A 141 7.59 32.87 18.59
N ASP A 142 8.01 33.17 19.82
CA ASP A 142 8.63 34.44 20.18
C ASP A 142 10.15 34.45 19.98
N THR A 143 10.78 33.33 19.69
CA THR A 143 12.22 33.23 19.45
C THR A 143 12.63 34.07 18.24
N PRO A 144 13.65 34.94 18.36
CA PRO A 144 14.15 35.71 17.23
C PRO A 144 14.87 34.83 16.20
N ALA A 145 14.84 35.20 14.91
CA ALA A 145 15.43 34.45 13.81
C ALA A 145 16.93 34.17 14.00
N HIS A 146 17.70 35.12 14.55
CA HIS A 146 19.13 34.89 14.79
C HIS A 146 19.40 33.82 15.87
N GLU A 147 18.58 33.78 16.92
CA GLU A 147 18.67 32.73 17.94
C GLU A 147 18.26 31.37 17.37
N ALA A 148 17.19 31.33 16.56
CA ALA A 148 16.77 30.11 15.88
C ALA A 148 17.89 29.55 14.99
N LEU A 149 18.59 30.41 14.22
CA LEU A 149 19.76 29.99 13.42
C LEU A 149 20.93 29.50 14.28
N GLN A 150 21.14 30.11 15.45
CA GLN A 150 22.16 29.64 16.37
C GLN A 150 21.80 28.26 16.92
N ARG A 151 20.57 28.05 17.37
CA ARG A 151 20.06 26.74 17.86
C ARG A 151 20.16 25.64 16.78
N LEU A 152 19.87 26.02 15.52
CA LEU A 152 19.97 25.12 14.40
C LEU A 152 21.43 24.67 14.13
N ARG A 153 22.40 25.59 14.25
CA ARG A 153 23.85 25.27 14.10
C ARG A 153 24.42 24.42 15.23
N GLU A 154 23.90 24.60 16.44
CA GLU A 154 24.32 23.90 17.66
C GLU A 154 23.56 22.59 17.89
N SER A 155 22.55 22.30 17.07
CA SER A 155 21.74 21.09 17.21
C SER A 155 22.57 19.84 16.93
N PRO A 156 22.43 18.79 17.75
CA PRO A 156 23.08 17.50 17.51
C PRO A 156 22.30 16.62 16.53
N LEU A 157 21.15 17.08 16.02
CA LEU A 157 20.33 16.33 15.06
C LEU A 157 21.01 16.26 13.70
N ASP A 158 20.72 15.22 12.94
CA ASP A 158 21.23 15.05 11.61
C ASP A 158 20.78 16.20 10.67
N PRO A 159 21.64 16.58 9.70
CA PRO A 159 21.35 17.72 8.81
C PRO A 159 20.00 17.64 8.11
N GLU A 160 19.51 16.45 7.81
CA GLU A 160 18.22 16.20 7.16
C GLU A 160 17.04 16.66 8.02
N HIS A 161 17.14 16.50 9.34
CA HIS A 161 16.11 16.97 10.29
C HIS A 161 16.21 18.46 10.63
N LEU A 162 17.25 19.17 10.13
CA LEU A 162 17.50 20.58 10.36
C LEU A 162 17.05 21.51 9.23
N GLU A 163 16.44 20.99 8.17
CA GLU A 163 15.88 21.79 7.09
C GLU A 163 14.78 22.74 7.56
N MET A 164 14.11 22.38 8.67
CA MET A 164 12.98 23.10 9.24
C MET A 164 13.05 23.18 10.76
N VAL A 165 12.54 24.28 11.28
CA VAL A 165 12.29 24.50 12.71
C VAL A 165 10.80 24.52 12.94
N LEU A 166 10.32 23.65 13.82
CA LEU A 166 8.91 23.61 14.22
C LEU A 166 8.63 24.73 15.23
N VAL A 167 7.52 25.43 15.04
CA VAL A 167 7.20 26.61 15.84
C VAL A 167 6.07 26.28 16.82
N LEU A 168 6.34 26.51 18.09
CA LEU A 168 5.43 26.23 19.19
C LEU A 168 4.86 27.51 19.81
N GLY A 169 3.56 27.50 20.08
CA GLY A 169 2.85 28.45 20.90
C GLY A 169 2.88 28.09 22.39
N GLU A 170 2.00 28.71 23.13
CA GLU A 170 1.80 28.40 24.55
C GLU A 170 1.36 26.93 24.74
N GLY A 171 1.85 26.31 25.82
CA GLY A 171 1.51 24.91 26.11
C GLY A 171 2.02 23.90 25.08
N ARG A 172 3.04 24.19 24.28
CA ARG A 172 3.59 23.37 23.20
C ARG A 172 2.62 23.14 22.03
N GLN A 173 1.62 23.99 21.85
CA GLN A 173 0.75 23.92 20.69
C GLN A 173 1.53 24.13 19.40
N TYR A 174 1.30 23.27 18.42
CA TYR A 174 1.93 23.40 17.11
C TYR A 174 1.30 24.55 16.31
N LEU A 175 2.13 25.51 15.88
CA LEU A 175 1.68 26.65 15.08
C LEU A 175 2.08 26.55 13.60
N GLY A 176 3.12 25.81 13.30
CA GLY A 176 3.65 25.66 11.94
C GLY A 176 5.17 25.47 11.94
N TYR A 177 5.79 25.64 10.80
CA TYR A 177 7.23 25.51 10.65
C TYR A 177 7.84 26.71 9.92
N VAL A 178 9.14 26.89 10.10
CA VAL A 178 9.98 27.87 9.37
C VAL A 178 11.16 27.12 8.77
N THR A 179 11.41 27.29 7.48
CA THR A 179 12.55 26.64 6.82
C THR A 179 13.87 27.36 7.16
N ALA A 180 14.99 26.61 7.13
CA ALA A 180 16.31 27.19 7.28
C ALA A 180 16.57 28.34 6.29
N THR A 181 16.05 28.22 5.05
CA THR A 181 16.15 29.28 4.03
C THR A 181 15.37 30.55 4.40
N GLN A 182 14.20 30.42 5.03
CA GLN A 182 13.43 31.56 5.54
C GLN A 182 14.18 32.24 6.68
N LEU A 183 14.77 31.48 7.61
CA LEU A 183 15.57 32.02 8.71
C LEU A 183 16.78 32.77 8.19
N LEU A 184 17.49 32.28 7.17
CA LEU A 184 18.64 32.95 6.57
C LEU A 184 18.27 34.30 5.91
N LYS A 185 17.05 34.43 5.39
CA LYS A 185 16.56 35.65 4.74
C LYS A 185 15.87 36.62 5.70
N ALA A 186 15.49 36.15 6.89
CA ALA A 186 14.74 36.95 7.85
C ALA A 186 15.60 38.03 8.50
N PRO A 187 15.01 39.20 8.90
CA PRO A 187 15.68 40.13 9.77
C PRO A 187 16.09 39.48 11.10
N PRO A 188 17.30 39.71 11.63
CA PRO A 188 17.81 38.99 12.80
C PRO A 188 16.88 39.01 14.02
N GLY A 189 16.16 40.09 14.23
CA GLY A 189 15.23 40.27 15.37
C GLY A 189 13.79 39.85 15.08
N ALA A 190 13.47 39.32 13.89
CA ALA A 190 12.10 38.90 13.57
C ALA A 190 11.71 37.66 14.39
N PRO A 191 10.58 37.71 15.15
CA PRO A 191 10.11 36.52 15.87
C PRO A 191 9.57 35.47 14.90
N LEU A 192 9.76 34.17 15.23
CA LEU A 192 9.38 33.06 14.37
C LEU A 192 7.90 33.10 13.97
N ARG A 193 7.00 33.61 14.83
CA ARG A 193 5.57 33.76 14.52
C ARG A 193 5.28 34.55 13.25
N MET A 194 6.16 35.47 12.84
CA MET A 194 6.00 36.24 11.62
C MET A 194 6.50 35.50 10.35
N LEU A 195 7.24 34.43 10.54
CA LEU A 195 7.86 33.64 9.48
C LEU A 195 7.14 32.34 9.21
N VAL A 196 6.23 31.93 10.10
CA VAL A 196 5.47 30.68 9.99
C VAL A 196 4.66 30.64 8.70
N SER A 197 4.68 29.51 8.01
CA SER A 197 3.89 29.25 6.81
C SER A 197 2.39 29.19 7.12
N ASP A 198 1.54 29.77 6.24
CA ASP A 198 0.09 29.94 6.43
C ASP A 198 -0.74 28.63 6.48
N ALA A 199 -0.17 27.48 6.17
CA ALA A 199 -0.88 26.21 6.17
C ALA A 199 -0.04 25.10 6.83
N PRO A 200 0.00 25.05 8.16
CA PRO A 200 0.71 23.97 8.86
C PRO A 200 0.05 22.63 8.59
N ALA A 201 0.83 21.67 8.08
CA ALA A 201 0.38 20.28 7.97
C ALA A 201 0.53 19.60 9.33
N ALA A 202 -0.57 19.10 9.87
CA ALA A 202 -0.56 18.35 11.12
C ALA A 202 -1.57 17.20 11.07
N VAL A 203 -1.22 16.10 11.75
CA VAL A 203 -2.08 14.93 11.96
C VAL A 203 -2.09 14.59 13.44
N SER A 204 -3.16 13.94 13.91
CA SER A 204 -3.17 13.38 15.26
C SER A 204 -2.27 12.13 15.32
N ALA A 205 -1.59 11.95 16.45
CA ALA A 205 -0.79 10.73 16.70
C ALA A 205 -1.61 9.43 16.58
N TYR A 206 -2.93 9.52 16.72
CA TYR A 206 -3.86 8.40 16.58
C TYR A 206 -4.48 8.26 15.17
N ASP A 207 -4.18 9.19 14.25
CA ASP A 207 -4.61 9.06 12.85
C ASP A 207 -3.89 7.88 12.20
N ASN A 208 -4.57 7.20 11.25
CA ASN A 208 -3.96 6.13 10.47
C ASN A 208 -2.84 6.68 9.57
N GLN A 209 -1.74 5.93 9.43
CA GLN A 209 -0.60 6.27 8.55
C GLN A 209 -1.00 6.46 7.08
N ASP A 210 -2.06 5.79 6.59
CA ASP A 210 -2.59 5.99 5.25
C ASP A 210 -3.05 7.44 5.01
N LYS A 211 -3.55 8.12 6.06
CA LYS A 211 -3.91 9.54 5.98
C LYS A 211 -2.68 10.41 5.78
N VAL A 212 -1.57 10.04 6.41
CA VAL A 212 -0.27 10.71 6.23
C VAL A 212 0.22 10.52 4.79
N ALA A 213 0.23 9.27 4.30
CA ALA A 213 0.56 8.94 2.92
C ALA A 213 -0.29 9.74 1.91
N GLU A 214 -1.62 9.81 2.13
CA GLU A 214 -2.52 10.61 1.29
C GLU A 214 -2.19 12.11 1.30
N MET A 215 -1.75 12.65 2.43
CA MET A 215 -1.35 14.06 2.54
C MET A 215 -0.07 14.34 1.74
N PHE A 216 0.94 13.49 1.82
CA PHE A 216 2.17 13.61 1.01
C PHE A 216 1.87 13.48 -0.49
N LEU A 217 1.03 12.55 -0.91
CA LEU A 217 0.60 12.40 -2.30
C LEU A 217 -0.13 13.64 -2.86
N ARG A 218 -0.97 14.29 -2.02
CA ARG A 218 -1.78 15.44 -2.46
C ARG A 218 -1.01 16.74 -2.52
N ARG A 219 -0.04 16.93 -1.65
CA ARG A 219 0.79 18.13 -1.54
C ARG A 219 2.20 17.72 -1.16
N GLN A 220 3.15 18.35 -1.79
CA GLN A 220 4.57 18.20 -1.47
C GLN A 220 4.87 18.92 -0.15
N TYR A 221 4.44 18.30 0.96
CA TYR A 221 4.86 18.78 2.27
C TYR A 221 6.30 18.33 2.51
N PRO A 222 7.16 19.24 2.99
CA PRO A 222 8.50 18.84 3.41
C PRO A 222 8.47 18.05 4.72
N LEU A 223 7.42 18.31 5.55
CA LEU A 223 7.22 17.68 6.84
C LEU A 223 5.74 17.78 7.24
N ILE A 224 5.23 16.75 7.93
CA ILE A 224 3.93 16.75 8.59
C ILE A 224 4.15 16.62 10.09
N ALA A 225 3.65 17.57 10.87
CA ALA A 225 3.72 17.52 12.32
C ALA A 225 2.73 16.48 12.88
N VAL A 226 3.14 15.78 13.93
CA VAL A 226 2.28 14.87 14.67
C VAL A 226 1.94 15.52 16.02
N VAL A 227 0.64 15.61 16.31
CA VAL A 227 0.13 16.26 17.52
C VAL A 227 -0.71 15.31 18.36
N ASP A 228 -0.74 15.54 19.68
CA ASP A 228 -1.62 14.82 20.59
C ASP A 228 -3.09 15.31 20.48
N MET A 229 -3.97 14.79 21.34
CA MET A 229 -5.39 15.16 21.36
C MET A 229 -5.63 16.63 21.77
N GLU A 230 -4.67 17.26 22.44
CA GLU A 230 -4.70 18.64 22.85
C GLU A 230 -4.02 19.59 21.84
N GLY A 231 -3.52 19.06 20.72
CA GLY A 231 -2.84 19.84 19.68
C GLY A 231 -1.37 20.17 20.00
N ARG A 232 -0.78 19.50 21.00
CA ARG A 232 0.64 19.68 21.35
C ARG A 232 1.52 18.80 20.45
N LEU A 233 2.64 19.35 20.01
CA LEU A 233 3.59 18.64 19.18
C LEU A 233 4.23 17.47 19.93
N VAL A 234 4.17 16.25 19.34
CA VAL A 234 4.75 15.02 19.89
C VAL A 234 5.80 14.40 18.96
N GLY A 235 5.76 14.71 17.65
CA GLY A 235 6.69 14.22 16.66
C GLY A 235 6.51 14.89 15.32
N ALA A 236 7.25 14.40 14.34
CA ALA A 236 7.15 14.84 12.95
C ALA A 236 7.39 13.66 12.01
N ILE A 237 6.86 13.74 10.81
CA ILE A 237 7.09 12.79 9.73
C ILE A 237 7.64 13.61 8.56
N ASP A 238 8.87 13.37 8.17
CA ASP A 238 9.53 14.06 7.06
C ASP A 238 9.10 13.50 5.70
N ALA A 239 9.64 14.09 4.63
CA ALA A 239 9.28 13.70 3.27
C ALA A 239 9.81 12.31 2.89
N GLU A 240 10.95 11.89 3.43
CA GLU A 240 11.55 10.58 3.16
C GLU A 240 10.67 9.47 3.73
N ARG A 241 10.36 9.54 5.03
CA ARG A 241 9.44 8.60 5.67
C ARG A 241 8.04 8.68 5.07
N GLY A 242 7.59 9.88 4.69
CA GLY A 242 6.34 10.10 3.99
C GLY A 242 6.26 9.37 2.65
N LEU A 243 7.34 9.32 1.88
CA LEU A 243 7.43 8.59 0.61
C LEU A 243 7.35 7.08 0.83
N GLU A 244 8.06 6.55 1.82
CA GLU A 244 7.98 5.14 2.19
C GLU A 244 6.55 4.73 2.57
N LEU A 245 5.86 5.54 3.38
CA LEU A 245 4.46 5.30 3.73
C LEU A 245 3.54 5.29 2.50
N VAL A 246 3.84 6.11 1.49
CA VAL A 246 3.11 6.10 0.20
C VAL A 246 3.34 4.78 -0.52
N GLU A 247 4.58 4.32 -0.63
CA GLU A 247 4.93 3.06 -1.28
C GLU A 247 4.29 1.86 -0.56
N GLU A 248 4.36 1.82 0.77
CA GLU A 248 3.70 0.81 1.60
C GLU A 248 2.19 0.79 1.39
N SER A 249 1.53 1.97 1.40
CA SER A 249 0.09 2.10 1.19
C SER A 249 -0.32 1.67 -0.22
N GLU A 250 0.45 2.00 -1.25
CA GLU A 250 0.17 1.56 -2.63
C GLU A 250 0.36 0.05 -2.81
N ALA A 251 1.42 -0.53 -2.24
CA ALA A 251 1.64 -1.97 -2.24
C ALA A 251 0.49 -2.71 -1.53
N GLN A 252 0.06 -2.22 -0.36
CA GLN A 252 -1.08 -2.77 0.37
C GLN A 252 -2.38 -2.70 -0.42
N ARG A 253 -2.65 -1.59 -1.11
CA ARG A 253 -3.83 -1.45 -1.98
C ARG A 253 -3.86 -2.48 -3.10
N LEU A 254 -2.70 -2.82 -3.69
CA LEU A 254 -2.61 -3.88 -4.71
C LEU A 254 -2.98 -5.26 -4.14
N THR A 255 -2.52 -5.58 -2.94
CA THR A 255 -2.84 -6.86 -2.28
C THR A 255 -4.30 -6.96 -1.89
N VAL A 256 -4.87 -5.87 -1.38
CA VAL A 256 -6.31 -5.76 -1.06
C VAL A 256 -7.16 -5.87 -2.31
N PHE A 257 -6.77 -5.18 -3.40
CA PHE A 257 -7.47 -5.26 -4.69
C PHE A 257 -7.48 -6.68 -5.28
N GLY A 258 -6.41 -7.43 -5.10
CA GLY A 258 -6.32 -8.84 -5.50
C GLY A 258 -7.11 -9.82 -4.62
N GLY A 259 -7.77 -9.36 -3.54
CA GLY A 259 -8.48 -10.23 -2.59
C GLY A 259 -7.55 -11.16 -1.81
N THR A 260 -6.31 -10.74 -1.59
CA THR A 260 -5.30 -11.56 -0.90
C THR A 260 -5.14 -11.21 0.59
N VAL A 261 -5.80 -10.14 1.06
CA VAL A 261 -5.79 -9.71 2.46
C VAL A 261 -7.22 -9.60 2.99
N ALA A 262 -7.46 -10.06 4.22
CA ALA A 262 -8.74 -9.87 4.89
C ALA A 262 -8.97 -8.39 5.20
N VAL A 263 -10.22 -7.92 5.12
CA VAL A 263 -10.59 -6.54 5.46
C VAL A 263 -10.12 -6.22 6.89
N GLY A 264 -9.27 -5.19 7.04
CA GLY A 264 -8.70 -4.80 8.34
C GLY A 264 -7.69 -5.80 8.92
N GLY A 265 -7.23 -6.78 8.13
CA GLY A 265 -6.17 -7.70 8.54
C GLY A 265 -4.77 -7.08 8.37
N PRO A 266 -3.77 -7.60 9.10
CA PRO A 266 -2.39 -7.17 8.95
C PRO A 266 -1.89 -7.47 7.53
N ASP A 267 -0.97 -6.64 7.05
CA ASP A 267 -0.32 -6.84 5.75
C ASP A 267 0.39 -8.21 5.70
N VAL A 268 0.34 -8.83 4.53
CA VAL A 268 0.88 -10.18 4.32
C VAL A 268 1.92 -10.13 3.23
N ASP A 269 3.17 -10.18 3.64
CA ASP A 269 4.30 -10.40 2.76
C ASP A 269 4.45 -11.90 2.45
N ILE A 270 4.45 -12.25 1.17
CA ILE A 270 4.59 -13.66 0.73
C ILE A 270 5.95 -14.26 1.10
N VAL A 271 6.98 -13.42 1.23
CA VAL A 271 8.36 -13.85 1.54
C VAL A 271 8.57 -14.04 3.04
N GLN A 272 8.00 -13.13 3.86
CA GLN A 272 8.29 -13.07 5.30
C GLN A 272 7.20 -13.66 6.18
N SER A 273 5.93 -13.61 5.73
CA SER A 273 4.81 -14.07 6.56
C SER A 273 4.80 -15.59 6.71
N PRO A 274 4.51 -16.12 7.92
CA PRO A 274 4.32 -17.55 8.11
C PRO A 274 3.23 -18.09 7.18
N LEU A 275 3.43 -19.27 6.60
CA LEU A 275 2.47 -19.91 5.66
C LEU A 275 1.03 -19.93 6.19
N VAL A 276 0.86 -20.12 7.52
CA VAL A 276 -0.46 -20.12 8.16
C VAL A 276 -1.13 -18.74 8.08
N ARG A 277 -0.36 -17.64 8.17
CA ARG A 277 -0.89 -16.27 8.04
C ARG A 277 -1.31 -16.01 6.61
N VAL A 278 -0.47 -16.36 5.63
CA VAL A 278 -0.78 -16.25 4.19
C VAL A 278 -2.04 -17.06 3.86
N PHE A 279 -2.14 -18.30 4.36
CA PHE A 279 -3.32 -19.15 4.18
C PHE A 279 -4.59 -18.50 4.76
N LYS A 280 -4.53 -18.01 6.01
CA LYS A 280 -5.69 -17.37 6.68
C LYS A 280 -6.17 -16.11 5.95
N ALA A 281 -5.24 -15.31 5.44
CA ALA A 281 -5.58 -14.09 4.70
C ALA A 281 -6.34 -14.40 3.40
N ARG A 282 -5.90 -15.43 2.68
CA ARG A 282 -6.50 -15.82 1.39
C ARG A 282 -7.78 -16.63 1.52
N ILE A 283 -7.83 -17.57 2.49
CA ILE A 283 -8.96 -18.50 2.63
C ILE A 283 -10.27 -17.77 2.97
N PHE A 284 -10.20 -16.67 3.71
CA PHE A 284 -11.37 -15.86 4.04
C PHE A 284 -12.13 -15.43 2.78
N TRP A 285 -11.45 -14.82 1.83
CA TRP A 285 -12.06 -14.41 0.56
C TRP A 285 -12.56 -15.58 -0.26
N LEU A 286 -11.77 -16.66 -0.34
CA LEU A 286 -12.18 -17.85 -1.08
C LEU A 286 -13.46 -18.48 -0.53
N ILE A 287 -13.66 -18.48 0.80
CA ILE A 287 -14.91 -18.96 1.42
C ILE A 287 -16.08 -18.06 1.01
N VAL A 288 -15.92 -16.73 1.09
CA VAL A 288 -16.97 -15.78 0.69
C VAL A 288 -17.33 -15.97 -0.79
N LEU A 289 -16.33 -16.06 -1.66
CA LEU A 289 -16.54 -16.25 -3.10
C LEU A 289 -17.17 -17.62 -3.43
N THR A 290 -16.80 -18.68 -2.70
CA THR A 290 -17.40 -20.01 -2.82
C THR A 290 -18.89 -19.95 -2.50
N PHE A 291 -19.30 -19.19 -1.49
CA PHE A 291 -20.72 -19.02 -1.18
C PHE A 291 -21.49 -18.37 -2.35
N PHE A 292 -20.95 -17.30 -2.95
CA PHE A 292 -21.52 -16.69 -4.15
C PHE A 292 -21.57 -17.69 -5.33
N GLY A 293 -20.51 -18.47 -5.52
CA GLY A 293 -20.46 -19.52 -6.54
C GLY A 293 -21.54 -20.59 -6.38
N VAL A 294 -21.84 -20.98 -5.12
CA VAL A 294 -22.94 -21.92 -4.84
C VAL A 294 -24.29 -21.31 -5.22
N VAL A 295 -24.53 -20.03 -4.91
CA VAL A 295 -25.77 -19.34 -5.30
C VAL A 295 -25.93 -19.32 -6.83
N THR A 296 -24.86 -18.95 -7.55
CA THR A 296 -24.85 -18.92 -9.02
C THR A 296 -25.07 -20.31 -9.62
N SER A 297 -24.38 -21.34 -9.11
CA SER A 297 -24.53 -22.71 -9.59
C SER A 297 -25.91 -23.29 -9.33
N THR A 298 -26.53 -22.95 -8.19
CA THR A 298 -27.92 -23.35 -7.89
C THR A 298 -28.89 -22.72 -8.88
N PHE A 299 -28.73 -21.43 -9.18
CA PHE A 299 -29.54 -20.75 -10.19
C PHE A 299 -29.38 -21.41 -11.59
N VAL A 300 -28.16 -21.77 -11.98
CA VAL A 300 -27.91 -22.48 -13.25
C VAL A 300 -28.57 -23.86 -13.25
N ALA A 301 -28.50 -24.60 -12.14
CA ALA A 301 -29.13 -25.91 -12.02
C ALA A 301 -30.65 -25.87 -12.19
N GLU A 302 -31.32 -24.80 -11.72
CA GLU A 302 -32.74 -24.57 -11.92
C GLU A 302 -33.12 -24.39 -13.41
N GLN A 303 -32.14 -24.15 -14.30
CA GLN A 303 -32.36 -24.02 -15.75
C GLN A 303 -32.17 -25.32 -16.50
N GLU A 304 -32.19 -26.47 -15.83
CA GLU A 304 -31.96 -27.81 -16.42
C GLU A 304 -32.92 -28.09 -17.59
N GLU A 305 -34.20 -27.72 -17.48
CA GLU A 305 -35.19 -27.95 -18.54
C GLU A 305 -34.82 -27.20 -19.82
N LEU A 306 -34.46 -25.91 -19.72
CA LEU A 306 -34.03 -25.10 -20.86
C LEU A 306 -32.72 -25.63 -21.46
N LEU A 307 -31.76 -25.99 -20.63
CA LEU A 307 -30.46 -26.51 -21.06
C LEU A 307 -30.59 -27.91 -21.71
N SER A 308 -31.49 -28.75 -21.26
CA SER A 308 -31.73 -30.07 -21.89
C SER A 308 -32.33 -29.92 -23.29
N ARG A 309 -33.16 -28.91 -23.54
CA ARG A 309 -33.75 -28.63 -24.86
C ARG A 309 -32.81 -27.87 -25.79
N ALA A 310 -31.91 -27.03 -25.26
CA ALA A 310 -30.97 -26.23 -26.00
C ALA A 310 -29.55 -26.29 -25.35
N ILE A 311 -28.96 -27.48 -25.37
CA ILE A 311 -27.65 -27.74 -24.72
C ILE A 311 -26.52 -26.79 -25.17
N VAL A 312 -26.63 -26.26 -26.39
CA VAL A 312 -25.67 -25.30 -26.93
C VAL A 312 -25.57 -24.03 -26.08
N LEU A 313 -26.63 -23.66 -25.34
CA LEU A 313 -26.60 -22.51 -24.42
C LEU A 313 -25.54 -22.68 -23.32
N ALA A 314 -25.30 -23.88 -22.85
CA ALA A 314 -24.29 -24.15 -21.83
C ALA A 314 -22.89 -23.69 -22.24
N ALA A 315 -22.58 -23.72 -23.55
CA ALA A 315 -21.28 -23.33 -24.08
C ALA A 315 -21.01 -21.81 -24.00
N PHE A 316 -22.02 -20.97 -23.73
CA PHE A 316 -21.90 -19.51 -23.66
C PHE A 316 -22.03 -18.96 -22.26
N ILE A 317 -22.38 -19.78 -21.27
CA ILE A 317 -22.49 -19.33 -19.86
C ILE A 317 -21.18 -18.71 -19.42
N ALA A 318 -20.06 -19.42 -19.55
CA ALA A 318 -18.76 -18.94 -19.08
C ALA A 318 -18.27 -17.66 -19.81
N PRO A 319 -18.28 -17.58 -21.16
CA PRO A 319 -17.88 -16.35 -21.86
C PRO A 319 -18.70 -15.11 -21.49
N ILE A 320 -20.01 -15.26 -21.29
CA ILE A 320 -20.90 -14.15 -20.94
C ILE A 320 -20.64 -13.66 -19.52
N ILE A 321 -20.53 -14.56 -18.56
CA ILE A 321 -20.22 -14.23 -17.16
C ILE A 321 -18.87 -13.54 -17.05
N ASP A 322 -17.83 -14.15 -17.65
CA ASP A 322 -16.45 -13.65 -17.63
C ASP A 322 -16.35 -12.22 -18.19
N MET A 323 -17.05 -11.95 -19.29
CA MET A 323 -17.07 -10.61 -19.88
C MET A 323 -17.64 -9.56 -18.92
N GLY A 324 -18.71 -9.88 -18.20
CA GLY A 324 -19.30 -8.98 -17.22
C GLY A 324 -18.37 -8.66 -16.05
N GLY A 325 -17.73 -9.69 -15.50
CA GLY A 325 -16.73 -9.57 -14.44
C GLY A 325 -15.53 -8.76 -14.85
N ASN A 326 -14.99 -9.03 -16.04
CA ASN A 326 -13.82 -8.31 -16.59
C ASN A 326 -14.15 -6.83 -16.84
N THR A 327 -15.28 -6.51 -17.46
CA THR A 327 -15.70 -5.12 -17.71
C THR A 327 -15.94 -4.38 -16.39
N GLY A 328 -16.61 -5.01 -15.44
CA GLY A 328 -16.85 -4.42 -14.11
C GLY A 328 -15.54 -4.13 -13.38
N SER A 329 -14.59 -5.06 -13.40
CA SER A 329 -13.28 -4.88 -12.77
C SER A 329 -12.46 -3.78 -13.43
N GLN A 330 -12.51 -3.64 -14.77
CA GLN A 330 -11.86 -2.54 -15.48
C GLN A 330 -12.44 -1.17 -15.09
N SER A 331 -13.78 -1.03 -15.07
CA SER A 331 -14.43 0.21 -14.65
C SER A 331 -14.13 0.55 -13.20
N ALA A 332 -14.17 -0.42 -12.29
CA ALA A 332 -13.84 -0.23 -10.88
C ALA A 332 -12.38 0.22 -10.68
N THR A 333 -11.44 -0.39 -11.38
CA THR A 333 -10.02 0.00 -11.32
C THR A 333 -9.82 1.47 -11.68
N LEU A 334 -10.47 1.95 -12.76
CA LEU A 334 -10.39 3.35 -13.17
C LEU A 334 -11.00 4.30 -12.13
N VAL A 335 -12.14 3.91 -11.52
CA VAL A 335 -12.81 4.70 -10.49
C VAL A 335 -11.98 4.74 -9.21
N ILE A 336 -11.46 3.60 -8.73
CA ILE A 336 -10.62 3.52 -7.54
C ILE A 336 -9.36 4.38 -7.71
N ARG A 337 -8.72 4.30 -8.87
CA ARG A 337 -7.57 5.16 -9.22
C ARG A 337 -7.93 6.64 -9.19
N ALA A 338 -9.06 7.03 -9.78
CA ALA A 338 -9.51 8.42 -9.79
C ALA A 338 -9.84 8.92 -8.37
N MET A 339 -10.37 8.06 -7.51
CA MET A 339 -10.60 8.36 -6.09
C MET A 339 -9.29 8.51 -5.32
N ALA A 340 -8.31 7.63 -5.53
CA ALA A 340 -7.00 7.68 -4.90
C ALA A 340 -6.25 8.98 -5.25
N LEU A 341 -6.30 9.40 -6.52
CA LEU A 341 -5.72 10.65 -7.00
C LEU A 341 -6.51 11.90 -6.59
N GLY A 342 -7.63 11.76 -5.85
CA GLY A 342 -8.46 12.88 -5.43
C GLY A 342 -9.21 13.60 -6.57
N GLN A 343 -9.23 13.03 -7.77
CA GLN A 343 -9.93 13.55 -8.94
C GLN A 343 -11.46 13.44 -8.79
N VAL A 344 -11.89 12.48 -7.98
CA VAL A 344 -13.30 12.14 -7.75
C VAL A 344 -13.58 12.13 -6.25
N ARG A 345 -14.69 12.78 -5.87
CA ARG A 345 -15.17 12.86 -4.47
C ARG A 345 -16.48 12.11 -4.33
N LEU A 346 -16.88 11.81 -3.08
CA LEU A 346 -18.17 11.16 -2.76
C LEU A 346 -19.38 12.11 -2.97
N ARG A 347 -19.50 12.70 -4.15
CA ARG A 347 -20.61 13.56 -4.53
C ARG A 347 -21.41 12.90 -5.64
N LEU A 348 -22.73 12.99 -5.57
CA LEU A 348 -23.62 12.48 -6.62
C LEU A 348 -23.26 13.06 -8.01
N ARG A 349 -22.82 14.31 -8.06
CA ARG A 349 -22.35 14.95 -9.29
C ARG A 349 -21.15 14.22 -9.91
N ASP A 350 -20.19 13.82 -9.10
CA ASP A 350 -18.96 13.16 -9.57
C ASP A 350 -19.29 11.72 -10.02
N PHE A 351 -20.15 11.04 -9.29
CA PHE A 351 -20.71 9.73 -9.69
C PHE A 351 -21.38 9.81 -11.07
N LEU A 352 -22.30 10.74 -11.24
CA LEU A 352 -23.01 10.93 -12.52
C LEU A 352 -22.07 11.38 -13.66
N PHE A 353 -21.02 12.13 -13.33
CA PHE A 353 -20.02 12.52 -14.30
C PHE A 353 -19.25 11.30 -14.82
N ILE A 354 -18.81 10.41 -13.94
CA ILE A 354 -18.15 9.17 -14.35
C ILE A 354 -19.08 8.29 -15.16
N LEU A 355 -20.33 8.10 -14.69
CA LEU A 355 -21.31 7.30 -15.41
C LEU A 355 -21.52 7.79 -16.86
N LYS A 356 -21.62 9.10 -17.04
CA LYS A 356 -21.76 9.72 -18.38
C LYS A 356 -20.57 9.45 -19.30
N ARG A 357 -19.39 9.19 -18.75
CA ARG A 357 -18.19 8.86 -19.52
C ARG A 357 -18.03 7.37 -19.75
N ASP A 358 -18.32 6.56 -18.74
CA ASP A 358 -18.08 5.12 -18.77
C ASP A 358 -19.18 4.37 -19.56
N VAL A 359 -20.45 4.74 -19.44
CA VAL A 359 -21.57 4.09 -20.14
C VAL A 359 -21.42 4.11 -21.67
N PRO A 360 -21.05 5.21 -22.34
CA PRO A 360 -20.82 5.18 -23.79
C PRO A 360 -19.66 4.27 -24.17
N VAL A 361 -18.61 4.21 -23.36
CA VAL A 361 -17.47 3.30 -23.58
C VAL A 361 -17.91 1.86 -23.41
N ALA A 362 -18.66 1.54 -22.36
CA ALA A 362 -19.22 0.20 -22.12
C ALA A 362 -20.16 -0.24 -23.25
N LEU A 363 -20.99 0.68 -23.77
CA LEU A 363 -21.85 0.42 -24.92
C LEU A 363 -21.02 0.09 -26.17
N ALA A 364 -20.00 0.88 -26.47
CA ALA A 364 -19.13 0.66 -27.62
C ALA A 364 -18.36 -0.68 -27.50
N MET A 365 -17.79 -0.97 -26.32
CA MET A 365 -17.15 -2.25 -26.04
C MET A 365 -18.15 -3.42 -26.14
N GLY A 366 -19.33 -3.26 -25.55
CA GLY A 366 -20.40 -4.27 -25.59
C GLY A 366 -20.82 -4.61 -27.03
N ILE A 367 -21.00 -3.61 -27.88
CA ILE A 367 -21.31 -3.82 -29.29
C ILE A 367 -20.17 -4.55 -30.00
N ALA A 368 -18.91 -4.10 -29.82
CA ALA A 368 -17.76 -4.71 -30.47
C ALA A 368 -17.58 -6.19 -30.08
N ILE A 369 -17.66 -6.49 -28.78
CA ILE A 369 -17.49 -7.84 -28.24
C ILE A 369 -18.69 -8.72 -28.60
N SER A 370 -19.93 -8.21 -28.54
CA SER A 370 -21.12 -8.92 -28.96
C SER A 370 -21.05 -9.34 -30.44
N VAL A 371 -20.65 -8.44 -31.32
CA VAL A 371 -20.47 -8.74 -32.74
C VAL A 371 -19.37 -9.79 -32.95
N LEU A 372 -18.23 -9.63 -32.27
CA LEU A 372 -17.13 -10.59 -32.33
C LEU A 372 -17.58 -11.99 -31.88
N GLU A 373 -18.24 -12.08 -30.73
CA GLU A 373 -18.72 -13.38 -30.18
C GLU A 373 -19.75 -14.03 -31.11
N VAL A 374 -20.70 -13.28 -31.65
CA VAL A 374 -21.72 -13.78 -32.58
C VAL A 374 -21.03 -14.32 -33.86
N VAL A 375 -20.06 -13.58 -34.40
CA VAL A 375 -19.31 -14.04 -35.61
C VAL A 375 -18.54 -15.31 -35.30
N LEU A 376 -17.79 -15.35 -34.20
CA LEU A 376 -17.03 -16.53 -33.79
C LEU A 376 -17.94 -17.75 -33.52
N ALA A 377 -19.07 -17.53 -32.86
CA ALA A 377 -20.05 -18.57 -32.59
C ALA A 377 -20.69 -19.14 -33.85
N TYR A 378 -21.02 -18.29 -34.81
CA TYR A 378 -21.56 -18.69 -36.09
C TYR A 378 -20.58 -19.61 -36.86
N PHE A 379 -19.32 -19.19 -36.99
CA PHE A 379 -18.32 -19.96 -37.76
C PHE A 379 -17.82 -21.20 -37.01
N SER A 380 -17.71 -21.16 -35.69
CA SER A 380 -17.13 -22.28 -34.93
C SER A 380 -18.14 -23.38 -34.56
N LYS A 381 -19.41 -23.01 -34.37
CA LYS A 381 -20.44 -23.90 -33.81
C LYS A 381 -21.63 -24.11 -34.74
N GLY A 382 -21.76 -23.38 -35.85
CA GLY A 382 -22.85 -23.51 -36.81
C GLY A 382 -24.26 -23.30 -36.22
N ILE A 383 -24.40 -22.33 -35.30
CA ILE A 383 -25.57 -22.13 -34.46
C ILE A 383 -26.65 -21.32 -35.19
N GLY A 384 -27.91 -21.63 -34.94
CA GLY A 384 -29.05 -20.90 -35.48
C GLY A 384 -29.17 -19.46 -34.99
N SER A 385 -29.86 -18.63 -35.81
CA SER A 385 -29.99 -17.18 -35.59
C SER A 385 -30.54 -16.80 -34.21
N ASP A 386 -31.45 -17.58 -33.67
CA ASP A 386 -32.16 -17.28 -32.42
C ASP A 386 -31.22 -17.36 -31.20
N VAL A 387 -30.36 -18.40 -31.17
CA VAL A 387 -29.35 -18.53 -30.12
C VAL A 387 -28.26 -17.46 -30.27
N LEU A 388 -27.85 -17.12 -31.50
CA LEU A 388 -26.89 -16.05 -31.76
C LEU A 388 -27.42 -14.68 -31.29
N LEU A 389 -28.72 -14.41 -31.46
CA LEU A 389 -29.37 -13.21 -30.96
C LEU A 389 -29.32 -13.15 -29.42
N VAL A 390 -29.67 -14.25 -28.75
CA VAL A 390 -29.62 -14.37 -27.28
C VAL A 390 -28.20 -14.10 -26.78
N VAL A 391 -27.19 -14.73 -27.36
CA VAL A 391 -25.78 -14.56 -26.99
C VAL A 391 -25.33 -13.11 -27.19
N GLY A 392 -25.64 -12.54 -28.36
CA GLY A 392 -25.25 -11.16 -28.69
C GLY A 392 -25.88 -10.11 -27.73
N LEU A 393 -27.19 -10.22 -27.46
CA LEU A 393 -27.88 -9.31 -26.55
C LEU A 393 -27.46 -9.50 -25.12
N ALA A 394 -27.24 -10.75 -24.67
CA ALA A 394 -26.75 -11.02 -23.33
C ALA A 394 -25.34 -10.43 -23.14
N MET A 395 -24.44 -10.64 -24.08
CA MET A 395 -23.07 -10.11 -24.06
C MET A 395 -23.06 -8.57 -23.97
N LEU A 396 -23.87 -7.91 -24.82
CA LEU A 396 -24.02 -6.45 -24.80
C LEU A 396 -24.52 -5.96 -23.44
N THR A 397 -25.61 -6.57 -22.94
CA THR A 397 -26.25 -6.13 -21.69
C THR A 397 -25.35 -6.39 -20.48
N VAL A 398 -24.71 -7.55 -20.41
CA VAL A 398 -23.80 -7.94 -19.31
C VAL A 398 -22.59 -7.01 -19.27
N THR A 399 -22.04 -6.61 -20.43
CA THR A 399 -20.95 -5.63 -20.50
C THR A 399 -21.37 -4.29 -19.92
N ILE A 400 -22.55 -3.78 -20.26
CA ILE A 400 -23.07 -2.50 -19.74
C ILE A 400 -23.34 -2.60 -18.23
N VAL A 401 -24.01 -3.66 -17.78
CA VAL A 401 -24.33 -3.88 -16.37
C VAL A 401 -23.04 -4.05 -15.55
N GLY A 402 -22.06 -4.78 -16.07
CA GLY A 402 -20.74 -4.92 -15.46
C GLY A 402 -20.07 -3.58 -15.22
N SER A 403 -20.05 -2.71 -16.24
CA SER A 403 -19.53 -1.35 -16.11
C SER A 403 -20.28 -0.53 -15.03
N LEU A 404 -21.62 -0.57 -15.02
CA LEU A 404 -22.43 0.13 -14.04
C LEU A 404 -22.14 -0.34 -12.60
N ILE A 405 -22.03 -1.66 -12.39
CA ILE A 405 -21.68 -2.25 -11.09
C ILE A 405 -20.24 -1.87 -10.72
N GLY A 406 -19.32 -1.94 -11.68
CA GLY A 406 -17.92 -1.56 -11.50
C GLY A 406 -17.73 -0.09 -11.09
N VAL A 407 -18.53 0.82 -11.64
CA VAL A 407 -18.55 2.23 -11.19
C VAL A 407 -19.24 2.37 -9.83
N GLY A 408 -20.34 1.66 -9.60
CA GLY A 408 -21.19 1.82 -8.41
C GLY A 408 -20.57 1.30 -7.13
N LEU A 409 -19.92 0.13 -7.17
CA LEU A 409 -19.40 -0.55 -5.98
C LEU A 409 -18.33 0.25 -5.24
N PRO A 410 -17.30 0.87 -5.87
CA PRO A 410 -16.33 1.70 -5.17
C PRO A 410 -16.95 2.91 -4.46
N PHE A 411 -17.97 3.55 -5.05
CA PHE A 411 -18.69 4.64 -4.41
C PHE A 411 -19.50 4.15 -3.19
N ALA A 412 -20.16 2.99 -3.31
CA ALA A 412 -20.90 2.39 -2.22
C ALA A 412 -19.95 1.99 -1.07
N ALA A 413 -18.82 1.34 -1.35
CA ALA A 413 -17.81 0.98 -0.37
C ALA A 413 -17.35 2.19 0.44
N ARG A 414 -16.91 3.22 -0.25
CA ARG A 414 -16.39 4.44 0.39
C ARG A 414 -17.46 5.18 1.19
N ARG A 415 -18.73 5.13 0.75
CA ARG A 415 -19.85 5.72 1.50
C ARG A 415 -20.16 4.98 2.79
N LEU A 416 -19.92 3.67 2.82
CA LEU A 416 -20.06 2.80 3.99
C LEU A 416 -18.84 2.83 4.92
N GLY A 417 -17.79 3.59 4.57
CA GLY A 417 -16.57 3.69 5.35
C GLY A 417 -15.55 2.58 5.08
N PHE A 418 -15.78 1.76 4.04
CA PHE A 418 -14.81 0.74 3.60
C PHE A 418 -13.83 1.33 2.57
N ASP A 419 -12.64 0.76 2.50
CA ASP A 419 -11.72 1.04 1.41
C ASP A 419 -12.35 0.54 0.09
N PRO A 420 -12.47 1.40 -0.94
CA PRO A 420 -12.98 1.00 -2.25
C PRO A 420 -12.24 -0.19 -2.88
N ALA A 421 -10.94 -0.35 -2.58
CA ALA A 421 -10.13 -1.46 -3.08
C ALA A 421 -10.60 -2.83 -2.54
N THR A 422 -11.21 -2.88 -1.36
CA THR A 422 -11.67 -4.15 -0.74
C THR A 422 -12.85 -4.80 -1.46
N LEU A 423 -13.70 -4.01 -2.14
CA LEU A 423 -14.86 -4.49 -2.90
C LEU A 423 -14.57 -4.62 -4.40
N SER A 424 -13.31 -4.82 -4.78
CA SER A 424 -12.88 -4.76 -6.16
C SER A 424 -13.03 -6.08 -6.94
N GLY A 425 -11.96 -6.57 -7.53
CA GLY A 425 -11.98 -7.66 -8.51
C GLY A 425 -12.86 -8.86 -8.14
N PRO A 426 -12.54 -9.63 -7.08
CA PRO A 426 -13.26 -10.87 -6.78
C PRO A 426 -14.74 -10.68 -6.44
N VAL A 427 -15.11 -9.58 -5.76
CA VAL A 427 -16.51 -9.30 -5.41
C VAL A 427 -17.30 -8.89 -6.65
N ILE A 428 -16.74 -8.03 -7.49
CA ILE A 428 -17.36 -7.62 -8.76
C ILE A 428 -17.61 -8.83 -9.65
N THR A 429 -16.60 -9.70 -9.80
CA THR A 429 -16.72 -10.93 -10.59
C THR A 429 -17.84 -11.80 -10.06
N SER A 430 -17.90 -12.06 -8.74
CA SER A 430 -18.96 -12.91 -8.16
C SER A 430 -20.37 -12.32 -8.28
N VAL A 431 -20.51 -10.99 -8.15
CA VAL A 431 -21.79 -10.31 -8.38
C VAL A 431 -22.19 -10.44 -9.86
N MET A 432 -21.22 -10.28 -10.77
CA MET A 432 -21.46 -10.40 -12.21
C MET A 432 -21.70 -11.84 -12.65
N ASP A 433 -21.15 -12.84 -11.96
CA ASP A 433 -21.43 -14.26 -12.20
C ASP A 433 -22.94 -14.52 -12.06
N LEU A 434 -23.55 -14.06 -10.99
CA LEU A 434 -24.99 -14.21 -10.78
C LEU A 434 -25.80 -13.31 -11.72
N ALA A 435 -25.46 -12.03 -11.82
CA ALA A 435 -26.21 -11.09 -12.68
C ALA A 435 -26.12 -11.48 -14.16
N GLY A 436 -24.95 -11.92 -14.63
CA GLY A 436 -24.73 -12.35 -16.00
C GLY A 436 -25.56 -13.58 -16.37
N VAL A 437 -25.60 -14.57 -15.48
CA VAL A 437 -26.44 -15.77 -15.69
C VAL A 437 -27.92 -15.40 -15.73
N MET A 438 -28.38 -14.55 -14.83
CA MET A 438 -29.78 -14.09 -14.81
C MET A 438 -30.17 -13.36 -16.11
N ILE A 439 -29.31 -12.47 -16.58
CA ILE A 439 -29.51 -11.74 -17.83
C ILE A 439 -29.53 -12.71 -19.01
N TYR A 440 -28.56 -13.63 -19.06
CA TYR A 440 -28.44 -14.61 -20.15
C TYR A 440 -29.65 -15.50 -20.27
N PHE A 441 -30.06 -16.15 -19.19
CA PHE A 441 -31.25 -16.99 -19.19
C PHE A 441 -32.55 -16.19 -19.35
N GLY A 442 -32.60 -14.95 -18.88
CA GLY A 442 -33.70 -14.04 -19.13
C GLY A 442 -33.95 -13.83 -20.63
N TYR A 443 -32.90 -13.56 -21.41
CA TYR A 443 -32.98 -13.50 -22.87
C TYR A 443 -33.30 -14.85 -23.50
N ALA A 444 -32.72 -15.93 -23.01
CA ALA A 444 -33.01 -17.27 -23.50
C ALA A 444 -34.50 -17.63 -23.34
N TYR A 445 -35.10 -17.35 -22.17
CA TYR A 445 -36.54 -17.54 -21.98
C TYR A 445 -37.40 -16.65 -22.88
N TRP A 446 -36.96 -15.42 -23.13
CA TRP A 446 -37.74 -14.49 -23.96
C TRP A 446 -37.72 -14.90 -25.43
N PHE A 447 -36.57 -15.21 -26.00
CA PHE A 447 -36.44 -15.46 -27.43
C PHE A 447 -36.60 -16.94 -27.84
N LEU A 448 -36.39 -17.87 -26.90
CA LEU A 448 -36.52 -19.33 -27.17
C LEU A 448 -37.80 -19.92 -26.53
N SER A 449 -38.77 -19.08 -26.17
CA SER A 449 -40.03 -19.52 -25.54
C SER A 449 -40.79 -20.55 -26.37
N ASP A 450 -40.72 -20.50 -27.68
CA ASP A 450 -41.38 -21.47 -28.57
C ASP A 450 -40.70 -22.87 -28.57
N LEU A 451 -39.39 -22.93 -28.30
CA LEU A 451 -38.67 -24.18 -28.07
C LEU A 451 -39.01 -24.80 -26.70
N ILE A 452 -39.42 -24.00 -25.73
CA ILE A 452 -39.77 -24.46 -24.39
C ILE A 452 -41.19 -25.03 -24.35
N LYS A 453 -42.10 -24.55 -25.24
CA LYS A 453 -43.48 -24.95 -25.29
C LYS A 453 -43.77 -26.21 -26.13
N GLN A 454 -42.79 -26.68 -26.89
CA GLN A 454 -42.78 -27.95 -27.60
C GLN A 454 -42.12 -29.05 -26.77
#